data_0f545175860932041c7d0f49259fd744
#
_entry.id   0f545175860932041c7d0f49259fd744
#
_cell.length_a   1.000
_cell.length_b   1.000
_cell.length_c   1.000
_cell.angle_alpha   90.00
_cell.angle_beta   90.00
_cell.angle_gamma   90.00
#
_symmetry.space_group_name_H-M   'P 1'
#
loop_
_entity.id
_entity.type
_entity.pdbx_description
1 polymer ?
#
loop_
_entity_poly.entity_id
_entity_poly.type
_entity_poly.pdbx_seq_one_letter_code
_entity_poly.pdbx_strand_id
1 'polypeptide(L)'
;MRHRKRTAKLGRTGEHRNAMLANLVCSLIRHKRVTTTLAKAKAARPVAEKMVTLGKAATVHARRLVAARLRHPARTLHGSKAEREAWRKDEDVVRILFEELAPSFKERNGGYTRIVKLGERQGDAAQRAILEWVDFIAGAPSEPAGSGSATHTAGAKK
;
A
#
# COMPACT_ATOMS: atom_id res chain seq x y z
N MET A 1 20.41 11.53 -25.61
CA MET A 1 20.76 12.09 -24.29
C MET A 1 19.69 11.80 -23.25
N ARG A 2 20.05 11.54 -21.96
CA ARG A 2 19.11 11.13 -20.90
C ARG A 2 19.10 12.15 -19.75
N HIS A 3 18.84 13.40 -20.09
CA HIS A 3 18.81 14.46 -19.08
C HIS A 3 17.59 14.33 -18.16
N ARG A 4 17.80 14.45 -16.84
CA ARG A 4 16.78 14.47 -15.75
C ARG A 4 15.80 13.29 -15.74
N LYS A 5 16.03 12.21 -16.47
CA LYS A 5 15.18 11.01 -16.44
C LYS A 5 15.55 10.12 -15.24
N ARG A 6 14.75 10.17 -14.19
CA ARG A 6 14.94 9.38 -12.95
C ARG A 6 14.32 7.97 -13.02
N THR A 7 13.76 7.58 -14.16
CA THR A 7 13.08 6.28 -14.30
C THR A 7 14.09 5.14 -14.29
N ALA A 8 13.98 4.27 -13.29
CA ALA A 8 14.76 3.04 -13.23
C ALA A 8 14.29 2.06 -14.33
N LYS A 9 15.20 1.62 -15.20
CA LYS A 9 14.87 0.66 -16.29
C LYS A 9 14.65 -0.75 -15.76
N LEU A 10 15.35 -1.17 -14.73
CA LEU A 10 15.28 -2.49 -14.08
C LEU A 10 15.52 -3.68 -15.04
N GLY A 11 16.30 -3.47 -16.12
CA GLY A 11 16.56 -4.50 -17.12
C GLY A 11 15.33 -4.97 -17.90
N ARG A 12 14.27 -4.14 -18.01
CA ARG A 12 12.99 -4.50 -18.62
C ARG A 12 12.53 -3.51 -19.69
N THR A 13 11.72 -4.00 -20.63
CA THR A 13 10.96 -3.15 -21.56
C THR A 13 9.98 -2.26 -20.79
N GLY A 14 9.51 -1.18 -21.41
CA GLY A 14 8.61 -0.23 -20.74
C GLY A 14 7.33 -0.87 -20.22
N GLU A 15 6.70 -1.72 -21.01
CA GLU A 15 5.44 -2.41 -20.68
C GLU A 15 5.63 -3.41 -19.55
N HIS A 16 6.61 -4.28 -19.67
CA HIS A 16 6.95 -5.28 -18.64
C HIS A 16 7.28 -4.61 -17.29
N ARG A 17 8.05 -3.50 -17.32
CA ARG A 17 8.35 -2.73 -16.11
C ARG A 17 7.10 -2.15 -15.47
N ASN A 18 6.20 -1.56 -16.26
CA ASN A 18 4.96 -0.98 -15.76
C ASN A 18 4.04 -2.06 -15.16
N ALA A 19 3.92 -3.22 -15.81
CA ALA A 19 3.16 -4.35 -15.28
C ALA A 19 3.76 -4.87 -13.97
N MET A 20 5.08 -5.05 -13.91
CA MET A 20 5.78 -5.48 -12.70
C MET A 20 5.58 -4.50 -11.54
N LEU A 21 5.65 -3.18 -11.78
CA LEU A 21 5.43 -2.18 -10.74
C LEU A 21 3.96 -2.14 -10.30
N ALA A 22 3.02 -2.29 -11.22
CA ALA A 22 1.60 -2.39 -10.90
C ALA A 22 1.32 -3.60 -9.99
N ASN A 23 1.82 -4.79 -10.34
CA ASN A 23 1.67 -5.99 -9.52
C ASN A 23 2.32 -5.85 -8.15
N LEU A 24 3.50 -5.24 -8.06
CA LEU A 24 4.17 -4.99 -6.78
C LEU A 24 3.35 -4.05 -5.88
N VAL A 25 2.74 -3.01 -6.46
CA VAL A 25 1.87 -2.09 -5.71
C VAL A 25 0.56 -2.77 -5.31
N CYS A 26 -0.04 -3.60 -6.17
CA CYS A 26 -1.21 -4.41 -5.81
C CYS A 26 -0.90 -5.33 -4.60
N SER A 27 0.24 -6.03 -4.64
CA SER A 27 0.68 -6.86 -3.51
C SER A 27 0.91 -6.03 -2.24
N LEU A 28 1.46 -4.83 -2.36
CA LEU A 28 1.66 -3.92 -1.23
C LEU A 28 0.33 -3.46 -0.61
N ILE A 29 -0.68 -3.17 -1.41
CA ILE A 29 -2.01 -2.77 -0.93
C ILE A 29 -2.68 -3.94 -0.20
N ARG A 30 -2.62 -5.16 -0.74
CA ARG A 30 -3.23 -6.36 -0.14
C ARG A 30 -2.53 -6.78 1.17
N HIS A 31 -1.22 -6.92 1.12
CA HIS A 31 -0.43 -7.49 2.23
C HIS A 31 0.15 -6.45 3.18
N LYS A 32 -0.06 -5.14 2.91
CA LYS A 32 0.44 -4.00 3.70
C LYS A 32 1.98 -3.87 3.72
N ARG A 33 2.72 -4.95 3.48
CA ARG A 33 4.18 -4.99 3.36
C ARG A 33 4.63 -6.03 2.33
N VAL A 34 5.73 -5.74 1.62
CA VAL A 34 6.28 -6.64 0.59
C VAL A 34 7.80 -6.65 0.66
N THR A 35 8.40 -7.83 0.68
CA THR A 35 9.85 -8.00 0.58
C THR A 35 10.26 -8.09 -0.89
N THR A 36 11.19 -7.25 -1.32
CA THR A 36 11.67 -7.21 -2.70
C THR A 36 13.11 -6.69 -2.77
N THR A 37 13.66 -6.52 -3.97
CA THR A 37 14.98 -5.89 -4.10
C THR A 37 14.89 -4.38 -3.90
N LEU A 38 15.93 -3.78 -3.33
CA LEU A 38 15.99 -2.34 -3.04
C LEU A 38 15.72 -1.47 -4.28
N ALA A 39 16.21 -1.87 -5.44
CA ALA A 39 15.98 -1.16 -6.70
C ALA A 39 14.49 -1.16 -7.10
N LYS A 40 13.81 -2.30 -6.96
CA LYS A 40 12.36 -2.42 -7.22
C LYS A 40 11.54 -1.64 -6.20
N ALA A 41 11.89 -1.70 -4.91
CA ALA A 41 11.23 -0.94 -3.85
C ALA A 41 11.32 0.57 -4.12
N LYS A 42 12.53 1.08 -4.44
CA LYS A 42 12.73 2.50 -4.81
C LYS A 42 11.92 2.92 -6.04
N ALA A 43 11.76 2.04 -7.03
CA ALA A 43 10.98 2.33 -8.23
C ALA A 43 9.46 2.25 -8.00
N ALA A 44 8.99 1.38 -7.10
CA ALA A 44 7.58 1.21 -6.77
C ALA A 44 7.05 2.31 -5.84
N ARG A 45 7.88 2.85 -4.95
CA ARG A 45 7.54 3.89 -3.98
C ARG A 45 6.74 5.06 -4.58
N PRO A 46 7.22 5.77 -5.62
CA PRO A 46 6.47 6.91 -6.17
C PRO A 46 5.14 6.50 -6.81
N VAL A 47 5.04 5.28 -7.33
CA VAL A 47 3.78 4.75 -7.87
C VAL A 47 2.79 4.49 -6.73
N ALA A 48 3.21 3.83 -5.66
CA ALA A 48 2.39 3.55 -4.48
C ALA A 48 1.90 4.84 -3.82
N GLU A 49 2.78 5.80 -3.59
CA GLU A 49 2.43 7.09 -2.99
C GLU A 49 1.42 7.88 -3.82
N LYS A 50 1.57 7.86 -5.15
CA LYS A 50 0.59 8.49 -6.04
C LYS A 50 -0.79 7.81 -5.98
N MET A 51 -0.86 6.49 -5.79
CA MET A 51 -2.14 5.78 -5.61
C MET A 51 -2.85 6.23 -4.34
N VAL A 52 -2.14 6.38 -3.22
CA VAL A 52 -2.72 6.91 -1.98
C VAL A 52 -3.22 8.34 -2.16
N THR A 53 -2.45 9.21 -2.82
CA THR A 53 -2.89 10.58 -3.10
C THR A 53 -4.19 10.62 -3.91
N LEU A 54 -4.32 9.76 -4.93
CA LEU A 54 -5.56 9.61 -5.70
C LEU A 54 -6.70 9.02 -4.83
N GLY A 55 -6.37 8.07 -3.96
CA GLY A 55 -7.33 7.50 -3.00
C GLY A 55 -7.96 8.54 -2.09
N LYS A 56 -7.13 9.47 -1.57
CA LYS A 56 -7.59 10.58 -0.72
C LYS A 56 -8.58 11.53 -1.42
N ALA A 57 -8.48 11.69 -2.73
CA ALA A 57 -9.43 12.53 -3.49
C ALA A 57 -10.84 11.92 -3.55
N ALA A 58 -11.00 10.61 -3.32
CA ALA A 58 -12.25 9.86 -3.20
C ALA A 58 -13.27 10.05 -4.35
N THR A 59 -12.84 10.56 -5.52
CA THR A 59 -13.72 10.79 -6.68
C THR A 59 -13.80 9.56 -7.58
N VAL A 60 -14.90 9.44 -8.36
CA VAL A 60 -15.06 8.40 -9.38
C VAL A 60 -13.93 8.48 -10.42
N HIS A 61 -13.52 9.70 -10.79
CA HIS A 61 -12.39 9.92 -11.69
C HIS A 61 -11.09 9.34 -11.13
N ALA A 62 -10.78 9.60 -9.86
CA ALA A 62 -9.61 9.04 -9.20
C ALA A 62 -9.66 7.49 -9.16
N ARG A 63 -10.83 6.89 -8.88
CA ARG A 63 -11.00 5.43 -8.96
C ARG A 63 -10.66 4.86 -10.34
N ARG A 64 -11.15 5.50 -11.40
CA ARG A 64 -10.84 5.08 -12.79
C ARG A 64 -9.35 5.17 -13.10
N LEU A 65 -8.67 6.25 -12.66
CA LEU A 65 -7.23 6.42 -12.84
C LEU A 65 -6.42 5.35 -12.09
N VAL A 66 -6.80 5.04 -10.85
CA VAL A 66 -6.17 3.99 -10.04
C VAL A 66 -6.36 2.63 -10.71
N ALA A 67 -7.58 2.27 -11.10
CA ALA A 67 -7.87 1.00 -11.77
C ALA A 67 -7.07 0.84 -13.06
N ALA A 68 -7.00 1.89 -13.90
CA ALA A 68 -6.21 1.90 -15.13
C ALA A 68 -4.70 1.75 -14.86
N ARG A 69 -4.18 2.35 -13.78
CA ARG A 69 -2.75 2.28 -13.44
C ARG A 69 -2.35 0.95 -12.84
N LEU A 70 -3.16 0.38 -11.95
CA LEU A 70 -2.88 -0.88 -11.30
C LEU A 70 -3.15 -2.08 -12.20
N ARG A 71 -4.00 -1.93 -13.24
CA ARG A 71 -4.34 -3.00 -14.18
C ARG A 71 -4.74 -4.30 -13.46
N HIS A 72 -5.35 -4.15 -12.28
CA HIS A 72 -5.82 -5.30 -11.53
C HIS A 72 -6.92 -5.99 -12.34
N PRO A 73 -6.90 -7.34 -12.45
CA PRO A 73 -7.94 -8.06 -13.18
C PRO A 73 -9.31 -7.67 -12.64
N ALA A 74 -10.21 -7.31 -13.55
CA ALA A 74 -11.60 -7.11 -13.21
C ALA A 74 -12.14 -8.42 -12.63
N ARG A 75 -13.04 -8.29 -11.66
CA ARG A 75 -13.76 -9.41 -11.07
C ARG A 75 -14.30 -10.31 -12.19
N THR A 76 -13.93 -11.57 -12.19
CA THR A 76 -14.60 -12.60 -12.98
C THR A 76 -16.04 -12.70 -12.48
N LEU A 77 -17.01 -12.49 -13.38
CA LEU A 77 -18.45 -12.51 -13.05
C LEU A 77 -18.95 -13.92 -12.69
N HIS A 78 -18.10 -14.94 -12.82
CA HIS A 78 -18.39 -16.34 -12.56
C HIS A 78 -18.08 -16.65 -11.09
N GLY A 79 -19.04 -17.26 -10.42
CA GLY A 79 -18.93 -17.69 -9.03
C GLY A 79 -20.18 -17.42 -8.20
N SER A 80 -20.28 -18.10 -7.08
CA SER A 80 -21.35 -17.93 -6.10
C SER A 80 -21.33 -16.52 -5.47
N LYS A 81 -22.42 -16.15 -4.79
CA LYS A 81 -22.49 -14.87 -4.08
C LYS A 81 -21.39 -14.77 -3.01
N ALA A 82 -21.16 -15.86 -2.27
CA ALA A 82 -20.14 -15.92 -1.23
C ALA A 82 -18.73 -15.72 -1.77
N GLU A 83 -18.38 -16.38 -2.89
CA GLU A 83 -17.07 -16.19 -3.54
C GLU A 83 -16.86 -14.76 -4.03
N ARG A 84 -17.92 -14.12 -4.53
CA ARG A 84 -17.86 -12.71 -4.96
C ARG A 84 -17.66 -11.75 -3.79
N GLU A 85 -18.25 -12.04 -2.64
CA GLU A 85 -18.08 -11.26 -1.42
C GLU A 85 -16.67 -11.45 -0.83
N ALA A 86 -16.16 -12.67 -0.78
CA ALA A 86 -14.81 -12.99 -0.36
C ALA A 86 -13.77 -12.29 -1.25
N TRP A 87 -13.91 -12.41 -2.58
CA TRP A 87 -13.04 -11.71 -3.52
C TRP A 87 -13.04 -10.19 -3.30
N ARG A 88 -14.22 -9.61 -3.13
CA ARG A 88 -14.36 -8.16 -2.90
C ARG A 88 -13.65 -7.74 -1.62
N LYS A 89 -13.68 -8.57 -0.59
CA LYS A 89 -13.06 -8.28 0.69
C LYS A 89 -11.54 -8.35 0.64
N ASP A 90 -11.00 -9.39 0.02
CA ASP A 90 -9.59 -9.75 0.16
C ASP A 90 -8.76 -9.41 -1.10
N GLU A 91 -9.38 -9.36 -2.27
CA GLU A 91 -8.69 -9.23 -3.55
C GLU A 91 -8.94 -7.91 -4.29
N ASP A 92 -10.02 -7.20 -4.01
CA ASP A 92 -10.31 -5.91 -4.68
C ASP A 92 -9.38 -4.80 -4.17
N VAL A 93 -8.24 -4.71 -4.85
CA VAL A 93 -7.17 -3.75 -4.51
C VAL A 93 -7.64 -2.29 -4.55
N VAL A 94 -8.55 -1.96 -5.48
CA VAL A 94 -9.09 -0.60 -5.61
C VAL A 94 -9.96 -0.29 -4.41
N ARG A 95 -10.81 -1.22 -3.99
CA ARG A 95 -11.65 -1.08 -2.81
C ARG A 95 -10.81 -0.91 -1.54
N ILE A 96 -9.85 -1.82 -1.31
CA ILE A 96 -8.94 -1.78 -0.15
C ILE A 96 -8.21 -0.42 -0.08
N LEU A 97 -7.75 0.09 -1.23
CA LEU A 97 -7.08 1.38 -1.28
C LEU A 97 -7.99 2.53 -0.85
N PHE A 98 -9.24 2.58 -1.33
CA PHE A 98 -10.15 3.70 -1.08
C PHE A 98 -10.87 3.61 0.28
N GLU A 99 -11.16 2.41 0.76
CA GLU A 99 -11.94 2.18 1.99
C GLU A 99 -11.07 1.99 3.23
N GLU A 100 -9.87 1.42 3.08
CA GLU A 100 -8.99 1.13 4.21
C GLU A 100 -7.75 2.03 4.27
N LEU A 101 -6.96 2.10 3.16
CA LEU A 101 -5.68 2.78 3.16
C LEU A 101 -5.80 4.31 3.07
N ALA A 102 -6.62 4.83 2.17
CA ALA A 102 -6.72 6.26 1.96
C ALA A 102 -7.24 7.03 3.19
N PRO A 103 -8.25 6.53 3.95
CA PRO A 103 -8.70 7.17 5.17
C PRO A 103 -7.63 7.26 6.26
N SER A 104 -6.79 6.22 6.44
CA SER A 104 -5.73 6.21 7.45
C SER A 104 -4.68 7.30 7.21
N PHE A 105 -4.45 7.65 5.95
CA PHE A 105 -3.48 8.68 5.56
C PHE A 105 -4.10 10.07 5.36
N LYS A 106 -5.33 10.32 5.79
CA LYS A 106 -6.07 11.56 5.50
C LYS A 106 -5.29 12.82 5.92
N GLU A 107 -4.68 12.80 7.09
CA GLU A 107 -3.95 13.93 7.65
C GLU A 107 -2.50 14.06 7.16
N ARG A 108 -1.93 12.97 6.63
CA ARG A 108 -0.54 12.93 6.18
C ARG A 108 -0.40 13.44 4.74
N ASN A 109 0.47 14.41 4.51
CA ASN A 109 0.68 15.05 3.19
C ASN A 109 1.88 14.48 2.42
N GLY A 110 2.03 13.14 2.36
CA GLY A 110 3.12 12.47 1.66
C GLY A 110 3.94 11.55 2.55
N GLY A 111 4.90 10.82 1.97
CA GLY A 111 5.72 9.88 2.73
C GLY A 111 4.91 8.73 3.33
N TYR A 112 3.96 8.21 2.57
CA TYR A 112 3.06 7.13 3.01
C TYR A 112 3.76 5.78 3.15
N THR A 113 4.91 5.63 2.51
CA THR A 113 5.66 4.38 2.48
C THR A 113 7.04 4.54 3.07
N ARG A 114 7.57 3.48 3.68
CA ARG A 114 9.00 3.41 4.05
C ARG A 114 9.65 2.16 3.46
N ILE A 115 10.96 2.23 3.34
CA ILE A 115 11.80 1.14 2.83
C ILE A 115 12.78 0.76 3.94
N VAL A 116 12.68 -0.47 4.42
CA VAL A 116 13.60 -1.05 5.41
C VAL A 116 14.56 -1.99 4.67
N LYS A 117 15.86 -1.74 4.78
CA LYS A 117 16.89 -2.59 4.16
C LYS A 117 17.10 -3.86 4.98
N LEU A 118 17.17 -5.02 4.32
CA LEU A 118 17.36 -6.34 4.95
C LEU A 118 18.76 -6.94 4.74
N GLY A 119 19.62 -6.24 4.00
CA GLY A 119 20.91 -6.81 3.59
C GLY A 119 20.84 -7.56 2.28
N GLU A 120 21.84 -8.37 2.00
CA GLU A 120 22.01 -9.09 0.73
C GLU A 120 21.28 -10.42 0.71
N ARG A 121 20.88 -10.84 -0.50
CA ARG A 121 20.29 -12.14 -0.74
C ARG A 121 21.40 -13.17 -1.00
N GLN A 122 21.31 -14.32 -0.33
CA GLN A 122 22.20 -15.43 -0.60
C GLN A 122 22.06 -15.88 -2.07
N GLY A 123 23.15 -16.17 -2.72
CA GLY A 123 23.24 -16.61 -4.10
C GLY A 123 23.64 -15.51 -5.09
N ASP A 124 22.98 -14.36 -5.11
CA ASP A 124 23.23 -13.29 -6.08
C ASP A 124 23.63 -11.94 -5.43
N ALA A 125 23.82 -11.89 -4.12
CA ALA A 125 24.15 -10.70 -3.36
C ALA A 125 23.24 -9.48 -3.63
N ALA A 126 22.01 -9.72 -4.15
CA ALA A 126 21.08 -8.63 -4.42
C ALA A 126 20.59 -7.99 -3.12
N GLN A 127 20.70 -6.67 -3.03
CA GLN A 127 20.21 -5.90 -1.89
C GLN A 127 18.69 -6.06 -1.74
N ARG A 128 18.25 -6.63 -0.62
CA ARG A 128 16.83 -6.81 -0.27
C ARG A 128 16.32 -5.64 0.54
N ALA A 129 15.03 -5.38 0.41
CA ALA A 129 14.33 -4.40 1.23
C ALA A 129 12.86 -4.78 1.41
N ILE A 130 12.30 -4.35 2.53
CA ILE A 130 10.86 -4.35 2.75
C ILE A 130 10.33 -2.98 2.35
N LEU A 131 9.29 -2.97 1.51
CA LEU A 131 8.47 -1.81 1.25
C LEU A 131 7.17 -1.98 2.04
N GLU A 132 6.82 -1.03 2.88
CA GLU A 132 5.63 -1.10 3.73
C GLU A 132 4.95 0.26 3.90
N TRP A 133 3.68 0.26 4.29
CA TRP A 133 2.95 1.47 4.68
C TRP A 133 3.37 1.90 6.10
N VAL A 134 3.52 3.20 6.32
CA VAL A 134 4.04 3.73 7.59
C VAL A 134 3.08 3.47 8.75
N ASP A 135 1.78 3.60 8.52
CA ASP A 135 0.74 3.50 9.57
C ASP A 135 0.16 2.08 9.72
N PHE A 136 0.60 1.12 8.88
CA PHE A 136 0.21 -0.27 8.92
C PHE A 136 1.39 -1.17 9.29
N ILE A 137 1.90 -1.06 10.51
CA ILE A 137 2.92 -1.97 11.02
C ILE A 137 2.24 -3.32 11.31
N ALA A 138 2.58 -4.36 10.57
CA ALA A 138 2.12 -5.71 10.88
C ALA A 138 2.64 -6.11 12.25
N GLY A 139 1.75 -6.19 13.23
CA GLY A 139 2.08 -6.58 14.60
C GLY A 139 1.81 -5.53 15.69
N ALA A 140 1.39 -4.31 15.36
CA ALA A 140 0.80 -3.44 16.36
C ALA A 140 -0.67 -3.82 16.55
N PRO A 141 -1.12 -4.24 17.75
CA PRO A 141 -2.55 -4.37 18.02
C PRO A 141 -3.19 -2.99 17.81
N SER A 142 -4.30 -2.96 17.08
CA SER A 142 -5.14 -1.76 16.99
C SER A 142 -5.62 -1.45 18.42
N GLU A 143 -5.04 -0.44 19.06
CA GLU A 143 -5.62 0.08 20.30
C GLU A 143 -7.03 0.60 19.97
N PRO A 144 -8.05 0.14 20.70
CA PRO A 144 -9.37 0.72 20.57
C PRO A 144 -9.31 2.15 21.10
N ALA A 145 -9.65 3.10 20.22
CA ALA A 145 -9.82 4.49 20.60
C ALA A 145 -10.89 4.58 21.70
N GLY A 146 -10.49 5.11 22.85
CA GLY A 146 -11.42 5.67 23.83
C GLY A 146 -11.77 4.80 25.02
N SER A 147 -11.00 4.88 26.10
CA SER A 147 -11.57 4.83 27.45
C SER A 147 -11.18 6.11 28.17
N GLY A 148 -12.20 6.93 28.38
CA GLY A 148 -12.10 8.21 29.09
C GLY A 148 -11.51 8.06 30.47
N SER A 149 -10.68 8.99 30.85
CA SER A 149 -10.16 9.17 32.19
C SER A 149 -11.31 9.39 33.19
N ALA A 150 -11.61 8.40 33.98
CA ALA A 150 -12.40 8.58 35.19
C ALA A 150 -11.48 9.17 36.27
N THR A 151 -11.66 10.43 36.55
CA THR A 151 -11.09 11.15 37.71
C THR A 151 -11.65 10.53 38.98
N HIS A 152 -10.81 9.83 39.72
CA HIS A 152 -11.11 9.39 41.07
C HIS A 152 -10.82 10.56 42.01
N THR A 153 -11.87 11.29 42.42
CA THR A 153 -11.86 12.18 43.58
C THR A 153 -11.90 11.34 44.83
N ALA A 154 -10.80 11.26 45.53
CA ALA A 154 -10.73 10.74 46.88
C ALA A 154 -11.30 11.77 47.85
N GLY A 155 -12.49 11.50 48.37
CA GLY A 155 -13.05 12.24 49.49
C GLY A 155 -12.44 11.80 50.82
N ALA A 156 -11.76 12.72 51.47
CA ALA A 156 -11.33 12.57 52.87
C ALA A 156 -12.54 12.72 53.79
N LYS A 157 -12.70 11.83 54.76
CA LYS A 157 -13.41 12.05 56.04
C LYS A 157 -12.63 11.38 57.13
N LYS A 158 -12.15 12.21 57.96
CA LYS A 158 -12.26 12.33 59.42
C LYS A 158 -12.12 11.04 60.19
#